data_cac5451fb379666a6b5cbab590abc92d
#
_entry.id   cac5451fb379666a6b5cbab590abc92d
#
_cell.length_a   1.000
_cell.length_b   1.000
_cell.length_c   1.000
_cell.angle_alpha   90.00
_cell.angle_beta   90.00
_cell.angle_gamma   90.00
#
_symmetry.space_group_name_H-M   'P 1'
#
loop_
_entity.id
_entity.type
_entity.pdbx_description
1 polymer ?
#
loop_
_entity_poly.entity_id
_entity_poly.type
_entity_poly.pdbx_seq_one_letter_code
_entity_poly.pdbx_strand_id
1 'polypeptide(L)'
;MRDTKGTLHAKMGTIKDRNGMDLTKAEDIKKRWQEYTEELYKKDLHDPDNHDGVITHLEPDILECEVKWALERIPMNKASGGDGIPVELFRILKDDAVKVLHSLCQQIWKTQQWPQDWKTSVFIPIPKKGSAKECSNYCTISLISHASKIMLKILQGRLQQYVNRELPDVQAGFRKGRGSRDQIANIQWFIEKAREFQKTVYFCFIDYAKAFDCVDHNKLWKILEEMGIPDCLTCLLRNLYAGQEATVRTGHGTTDWFQIGKGVRQGCILSPCLFNLYAEYIMRNAWLEKAQAGIKIAGRNINNLRYVDDSTLMTESKEELKSLLMKVKEDSEQVGLKLSIQKTEDHGIRSHYFMANRWRNSG
;
A
#
# COMPACT_ATOMS: atom_id res chain seq x y z
N MET A 1 -19.97 -3.35 -10.99
CA MET A 1 -20.89 -2.68 -11.93
C MET A 1 -21.27 -1.33 -11.37
N ARG A 2 -21.56 -0.34 -12.21
CA ARG A 2 -22.20 0.92 -11.77
C ARG A 2 -23.71 0.74 -11.88
N ASP A 3 -24.45 1.22 -10.90
CA ASP A 3 -25.90 1.33 -11.00
C ASP A 3 -26.32 2.52 -11.90
N THR A 4 -27.62 2.74 -12.06
CA THR A 4 -28.17 3.86 -12.83
C THR A 4 -27.77 5.25 -12.31
N LYS A 5 -27.27 5.34 -11.05
CA LYS A 5 -26.72 6.53 -10.43
C LYS A 5 -25.19 6.62 -10.50
N GLY A 6 -24.52 5.68 -11.20
CA GLY A 6 -23.06 5.62 -11.32
C GLY A 6 -22.34 5.07 -10.09
N THR A 7 -23.04 4.52 -9.11
CA THR A 7 -22.47 3.97 -7.89
C THR A 7 -21.71 2.66 -8.19
N LEU A 8 -20.51 2.54 -7.67
CA LEU A 8 -19.71 1.34 -7.84
C LEU A 8 -20.13 0.26 -6.84
N HIS A 9 -20.56 -0.90 -7.33
CA HIS A 9 -20.89 -2.07 -6.52
C HIS A 9 -19.97 -3.23 -6.83
N ALA A 10 -19.65 -4.04 -5.81
CA ALA A 10 -18.97 -5.32 -6.00
C ALA A 10 -19.91 -6.32 -6.67
N LYS A 11 -19.41 -7.06 -7.68
CA LYS A 11 -20.08 -8.27 -8.16
C LYS A 11 -19.85 -9.37 -7.13
N MET A 12 -20.86 -9.66 -6.33
CA MET A 12 -20.77 -10.72 -5.33
C MET A 12 -21.87 -11.74 -5.53
N GLY A 13 -21.46 -13.02 -5.50
CA GLY A 13 -22.34 -14.16 -5.35
C GLY A 13 -22.41 -14.59 -3.88
N THR A 14 -22.55 -15.89 -3.63
CA THR A 14 -22.47 -16.50 -2.30
C THR A 14 -21.07 -16.35 -1.70
N ILE A 15 -20.99 -16.06 -0.39
CA ILE A 15 -19.76 -16.00 0.41
C ILE A 15 -19.81 -17.10 1.46
N LYS A 16 -18.68 -17.67 1.82
CA LYS A 16 -18.56 -18.63 2.90
C LYS A 16 -18.47 -17.98 4.28
N ASP A 17 -19.13 -18.60 5.25
CA ASP A 17 -18.93 -18.28 6.66
C ASP A 17 -17.57 -18.79 7.17
N ARG A 18 -17.32 -18.66 8.49
CA ARG A 18 -16.09 -19.15 9.15
C ARG A 18 -15.97 -20.68 9.15
N ASN A 19 -17.08 -21.39 8.98
CA ASN A 19 -17.16 -22.86 8.98
C ASN A 19 -17.13 -23.44 7.55
N GLY A 20 -17.03 -22.57 6.52
CA GLY A 20 -16.98 -22.96 5.11
C GLY A 20 -18.37 -23.17 4.48
N MET A 21 -19.48 -22.83 5.17
CA MET A 21 -20.83 -22.90 4.61
C MET A 21 -21.18 -21.71 3.75
N ASP A 22 -21.89 -21.91 2.67
CA ASP A 22 -22.30 -20.88 1.73
C ASP A 22 -23.42 -20.01 2.33
N LEU A 23 -23.16 -18.71 2.43
CA LEU A 23 -24.14 -17.69 2.84
C LEU A 23 -24.83 -17.15 1.58
N THR A 24 -26.15 -17.16 1.59
CA THR A 24 -26.98 -16.72 0.45
C THR A 24 -27.86 -15.51 0.78
N LYS A 25 -28.14 -15.27 2.06
CA LYS A 25 -28.96 -14.13 2.49
C LYS A 25 -28.10 -12.85 2.56
N ALA A 26 -28.68 -11.76 2.07
CA ALA A 26 -28.01 -10.45 2.00
C ALA A 26 -27.46 -9.98 3.35
N GLU A 27 -28.23 -10.14 4.44
CA GLU A 27 -27.84 -9.72 5.79
C GLU A 27 -26.64 -10.55 6.32
N ASP A 28 -26.67 -11.87 6.11
CA ASP A 28 -25.59 -12.76 6.54
C ASP A 28 -24.28 -12.46 5.77
N ILE A 29 -24.38 -12.14 4.47
CA ILE A 29 -23.25 -11.73 3.64
C ILE A 29 -22.66 -10.39 4.14
N LYS A 30 -23.51 -9.39 4.43
CA LYS A 30 -23.06 -8.11 4.99
C LYS A 30 -22.38 -8.30 6.34
N LYS A 31 -23.02 -9.08 7.25
CA LYS A 31 -22.46 -9.38 8.57
C LYS A 31 -21.11 -10.07 8.46
N ARG A 32 -20.96 -11.05 7.55
CA ARG A 32 -19.68 -11.75 7.32
C ARG A 32 -18.59 -10.81 6.83
N TRP A 33 -18.91 -9.86 5.95
CA TRP A 33 -17.96 -8.85 5.50
C TRP A 33 -17.54 -7.92 6.63
N GLN A 34 -18.48 -7.48 7.46
CA GLN A 34 -18.19 -6.65 8.61
C GLN A 34 -17.24 -7.37 9.58
N GLU A 35 -17.59 -8.59 10.00
CA GLU A 35 -16.74 -9.41 10.88
C GLU A 35 -15.33 -9.61 10.32
N TYR A 36 -15.21 -9.90 9.02
CA TYR A 36 -13.93 -10.12 8.37
C TYR A 36 -13.07 -8.85 8.34
N THR A 37 -13.67 -7.71 8.00
CA THR A 37 -12.93 -6.45 7.89
C THR A 37 -12.59 -5.87 9.26
N GLU A 38 -13.47 -5.95 10.24
CA GLU A 38 -13.18 -5.57 11.63
C GLU A 38 -11.99 -6.37 12.18
N GLU A 39 -11.97 -7.68 11.98
CA GLU A 39 -10.85 -8.53 12.42
C GLU A 39 -9.55 -8.19 11.67
N LEU A 40 -9.62 -7.95 10.35
CA LEU A 40 -8.46 -7.62 9.52
C LEU A 40 -7.80 -6.30 9.96
N TYR A 41 -8.60 -5.28 10.28
CA TYR A 41 -8.12 -3.93 10.61
C TYR A 41 -8.10 -3.62 12.11
N LYS A 42 -8.35 -4.62 12.96
CA LYS A 42 -8.28 -4.45 14.42
C LYS A 42 -6.87 -4.07 14.86
N LYS A 43 -6.76 -3.03 15.71
CA LYS A 43 -5.48 -2.62 16.32
C LYS A 43 -4.98 -3.73 17.24
N ASP A 44 -3.69 -4.03 17.18
CA ASP A 44 -3.06 -4.90 18.17
C ASP A 44 -2.96 -4.17 19.52
N LEU A 45 -3.46 -4.79 20.60
CA LEU A 45 -3.75 -4.13 21.89
C LEU A 45 -2.51 -3.72 22.72
N HIS A 46 -1.29 -3.88 22.20
CA HIS A 46 -0.08 -3.76 23.03
C HIS A 46 0.77 -2.50 22.82
N ASP A 47 0.31 -1.50 22.09
CA ASP A 47 1.12 -0.31 21.87
C ASP A 47 0.33 0.97 22.24
N PRO A 48 0.61 1.64 23.38
CA PRO A 48 -0.05 2.88 23.76
C PRO A 48 0.40 4.01 22.83
N ASP A 49 -0.56 4.74 22.26
CA ASP A 49 -0.33 5.99 21.53
C ASP A 49 0.14 7.09 22.51
N ASN A 50 1.40 7.05 22.92
CA ASN A 50 2.02 8.11 23.70
C ASN A 50 2.91 8.95 22.77
N HIS A 51 2.36 10.00 22.21
CA HIS A 51 3.14 11.02 21.53
C HIS A 51 2.65 12.41 21.89
N ASP A 52 3.38 13.07 22.77
CA ASP A 52 3.31 14.52 22.98
C ASP A 52 4.11 15.19 21.85
N GLY A 53 3.48 15.29 20.67
CA GLY A 53 4.12 15.79 19.46
C GLY A 53 4.39 17.28 19.53
N VAL A 54 5.56 17.66 20.00
CA VAL A 54 6.10 19.01 19.79
C VAL A 54 6.58 19.09 18.34
N ILE A 55 5.91 19.90 17.51
CA ILE A 55 6.33 20.13 16.11
C ILE A 55 7.57 21.03 16.16
N THR A 56 8.73 20.47 15.82
CA THR A 56 10.02 21.18 15.84
C THR A 56 10.40 21.76 14.49
N HIS A 57 9.90 21.23 13.38
CA HIS A 57 10.22 21.69 12.03
C HIS A 57 8.96 22.10 11.28
N LEU A 58 8.90 23.36 10.87
CA LEU A 58 7.81 23.92 10.07
C LEU A 58 8.18 23.83 8.59
N GLU A 59 7.41 23.05 7.86
CA GLU A 59 7.36 23.09 6.39
C GLU A 59 6.58 24.35 5.95
N PRO A 60 6.81 24.89 4.73
CA PRO A 60 6.09 26.05 4.24
C PRO A 60 4.57 25.85 4.21
N ASP A 61 3.82 26.94 4.38
CA ASP A 61 2.35 26.92 4.21
C ASP A 61 1.94 26.37 2.85
N ILE A 62 0.72 25.81 2.81
CA ILE A 62 0.15 25.32 1.55
C ILE A 62 -0.22 26.52 0.67
N LEU A 63 0.26 26.51 -0.57
CA LEU A 63 0.01 27.54 -1.56
C LEU A 63 -1.19 27.21 -2.46
N GLU A 64 -1.88 28.25 -2.94
CA GLU A 64 -3.01 28.07 -3.88
C GLU A 64 -2.58 27.33 -5.16
N CYS A 65 -1.36 27.58 -5.65
CA CYS A 65 -0.81 26.88 -6.80
C CYS A 65 -0.64 25.36 -6.57
N GLU A 66 -0.34 24.92 -5.35
CA GLU A 66 -0.29 23.49 -5.00
C GLU A 66 -1.69 22.85 -5.09
N VAL A 67 -2.72 23.56 -4.61
CA VAL A 67 -4.12 23.10 -4.71
C VAL A 67 -4.56 22.98 -6.15
N LYS A 68 -4.27 24.00 -6.98
CA LYS A 68 -4.55 23.98 -8.41
C LYS A 68 -3.82 22.85 -9.13
N TRP A 69 -2.53 22.69 -8.86
CA TRP A 69 -1.69 21.61 -9.36
C TRP A 69 -2.25 20.22 -8.96
N ALA A 70 -2.69 20.07 -7.72
CA ALA A 70 -3.25 18.80 -7.23
C ALA A 70 -4.59 18.49 -7.91
N LEU A 71 -5.50 19.48 -8.01
CA LEU A 71 -6.81 19.32 -8.64
C LEU A 71 -6.70 18.90 -10.12
N GLU A 72 -5.76 19.46 -10.86
CA GLU A 72 -5.50 19.11 -12.26
C GLU A 72 -5.06 17.64 -12.43
N ARG A 73 -4.44 17.05 -11.39
CA ARG A 73 -3.90 15.69 -11.42
C ARG A 73 -4.81 14.61 -10.83
N ILE A 74 -5.96 15.00 -10.27
CA ILE A 74 -6.98 14.02 -9.88
C ILE A 74 -7.69 13.52 -11.15
N PRO A 75 -7.70 12.20 -11.42
CA PRO A 75 -8.33 11.63 -12.61
C PRO A 75 -9.85 11.86 -12.60
N MET A 76 -10.40 12.26 -13.73
CA MET A 76 -11.85 12.36 -13.96
C MET A 76 -12.50 10.98 -14.13
N ASN A 77 -13.83 10.95 -14.09
CA ASN A 77 -14.66 9.74 -14.29
C ASN A 77 -14.32 8.62 -13.29
N LYS A 78 -13.91 8.98 -12.07
CA LYS A 78 -13.70 8.05 -10.96
C LYS A 78 -14.88 8.11 -9.99
N ALA A 79 -15.12 6.97 -9.32
CA ALA A 79 -16.15 6.90 -8.28
C ALA A 79 -15.85 7.90 -7.15
N SER A 80 -16.90 8.60 -6.69
CA SER A 80 -16.85 9.50 -5.53
C SER A 80 -16.65 8.71 -4.23
N GLY A 81 -16.22 9.40 -3.19
CA GLY A 81 -16.17 8.88 -1.83
C GLY A 81 -17.56 8.73 -1.20
N GLY A 82 -17.62 8.63 0.12
CA GLY A 82 -18.86 8.53 0.88
C GLY A 82 -19.74 9.79 0.77
N ASP A 83 -19.13 10.95 0.50
CA ASP A 83 -19.78 12.24 0.27
C ASP A 83 -20.56 12.34 -1.05
N GLY A 84 -20.34 11.42 -1.98
CA GLY A 84 -21.00 11.42 -3.29
C GLY A 84 -20.54 12.54 -4.24
N ILE A 85 -19.57 13.38 -3.86
CA ILE A 85 -19.13 14.55 -4.63
C ILE A 85 -18.15 14.10 -5.74
N PRO A 86 -18.48 14.24 -7.04
CA PRO A 86 -17.60 13.92 -8.13
C PRO A 86 -16.52 15.00 -8.31
N VAL A 87 -15.34 14.61 -8.79
CA VAL A 87 -14.23 15.56 -9.02
C VAL A 87 -14.58 16.60 -10.10
N GLU A 88 -15.45 16.26 -11.02
CA GLU A 88 -15.96 17.10 -12.09
C GLU A 88 -16.58 18.41 -11.58
N LEU A 89 -17.24 18.34 -10.41
CA LEU A 89 -17.84 19.52 -9.78
C LEU A 89 -16.77 20.57 -9.44
N PHE A 90 -15.65 20.16 -8.86
CA PHE A 90 -14.54 21.09 -8.55
C PHE A 90 -13.95 21.73 -9.80
N ARG A 91 -13.94 21.00 -10.93
CA ARG A 91 -13.44 21.54 -12.19
C ARG A 91 -14.41 22.51 -12.87
N ILE A 92 -15.71 22.32 -12.67
CA ILE A 92 -16.73 23.26 -13.15
C ILE A 92 -16.64 24.58 -12.38
N LEU A 93 -16.45 24.52 -11.06
CA LEU A 93 -16.35 25.70 -10.18
C LEU A 93 -15.00 26.43 -10.29
N LYS A 94 -13.99 25.84 -10.94
CA LYS A 94 -12.67 26.45 -11.24
C LYS A 94 -12.04 27.17 -10.04
N ASP A 95 -11.80 28.48 -10.18
CA ASP A 95 -11.09 29.28 -9.18
C ASP A 95 -11.84 29.39 -7.84
N ASP A 96 -13.15 29.35 -7.83
CA ASP A 96 -13.93 29.36 -6.58
C ASP A 96 -13.73 28.06 -5.79
N ALA A 97 -13.71 26.91 -6.48
CA ALA A 97 -13.36 25.66 -5.84
C ALA A 97 -11.92 25.67 -5.29
N VAL A 98 -10.97 26.22 -6.03
CA VAL A 98 -9.58 26.34 -5.60
C VAL A 98 -9.45 27.18 -4.34
N LYS A 99 -10.12 28.34 -4.24
CA LYS A 99 -10.10 29.20 -3.05
C LYS A 99 -10.64 28.48 -1.82
N VAL A 100 -11.81 27.82 -1.94
CA VAL A 100 -12.41 27.06 -0.83
C VAL A 100 -11.50 25.93 -0.39
N LEU A 101 -11.01 25.11 -1.33
CA LEU A 101 -10.12 24.00 -1.05
C LEU A 101 -8.80 24.47 -0.45
N HIS A 102 -8.25 25.60 -0.90
CA HIS A 102 -7.05 26.20 -0.35
C HIS A 102 -7.24 26.59 1.11
N SER A 103 -8.36 27.30 1.44
CA SER A 103 -8.69 27.65 2.81
C SER A 103 -8.79 26.40 3.72
N LEU A 104 -9.47 25.34 3.24
CA LEU A 104 -9.57 24.07 3.99
C LEU A 104 -8.19 23.40 4.18
N CYS A 105 -7.40 23.33 3.13
CA CYS A 105 -6.06 22.74 3.20
C CYS A 105 -5.14 23.51 4.14
N GLN A 106 -5.19 24.86 4.12
CA GLN A 106 -4.44 25.70 5.07
C GLN A 106 -4.91 25.50 6.50
N GLN A 107 -6.23 25.39 6.74
CA GLN A 107 -6.74 25.13 8.07
C GLN A 107 -6.24 23.79 8.60
N ILE A 108 -6.33 22.70 7.79
CA ILE A 108 -5.82 21.39 8.15
C ILE A 108 -4.31 21.45 8.44
N TRP A 109 -3.54 22.17 7.61
CA TRP A 109 -2.11 22.33 7.76
C TRP A 109 -1.74 23.01 9.09
N LYS A 110 -2.40 24.13 9.41
CA LYS A 110 -2.14 24.93 10.62
C LYS A 110 -2.61 24.26 11.90
N THR A 111 -3.80 23.63 11.86
CA THR A 111 -4.40 22.98 13.04
C THR A 111 -3.98 21.56 13.24
N GLN A 112 -3.39 20.93 12.22
CA GLN A 112 -3.09 19.49 12.18
C GLN A 112 -4.34 18.60 12.34
N GLN A 113 -5.53 19.16 12.19
CA GLN A 113 -6.81 18.48 12.37
C GLN A 113 -7.47 18.21 11.02
N TRP A 114 -7.91 16.98 10.82
CA TRP A 114 -8.62 16.56 9.62
C TRP A 114 -10.14 16.58 9.85
N PRO A 115 -10.95 17.01 8.87
CA PRO A 115 -12.40 16.80 8.93
C PRO A 115 -12.73 15.30 9.08
N GLN A 116 -13.69 14.96 9.92
CA GLN A 116 -14.04 13.55 10.16
C GLN A 116 -14.45 12.82 8.88
N ASP A 117 -15.20 13.49 7.99
CA ASP A 117 -15.60 12.93 6.69
C ASP A 117 -14.41 12.56 5.79
N TRP A 118 -13.23 13.20 5.99
CA TRP A 118 -12.03 12.86 5.24
C TRP A 118 -11.26 11.67 5.82
N LYS A 119 -11.60 11.28 7.05
CA LYS A 119 -11.09 10.06 7.70
C LYS A 119 -11.90 8.83 7.35
N THR A 120 -13.12 8.98 6.83
CA THR A 120 -13.99 7.86 6.47
C THR A 120 -13.66 7.26 5.10
N SER A 121 -13.98 5.98 4.92
CA SER A 121 -13.75 5.25 3.68
C SER A 121 -14.90 4.30 3.35
N VAL A 122 -15.23 4.19 2.08
CA VAL A 122 -16.12 3.13 1.60
C VAL A 122 -15.28 2.08 0.90
N PHE A 123 -15.21 0.88 1.46
CA PHE A 123 -14.48 -0.24 0.91
C PHE A 123 -15.31 -0.98 -0.13
N ILE A 124 -14.72 -1.19 -1.30
CA ILE A 124 -15.28 -2.00 -2.38
C ILE A 124 -14.45 -3.27 -2.50
N PRO A 125 -14.99 -4.45 -2.17
CA PRO A 125 -14.31 -5.71 -2.35
C PRO A 125 -14.20 -6.07 -3.84
N ILE A 126 -12.97 -6.28 -4.33
CA ILE A 126 -12.68 -6.72 -5.69
C ILE A 126 -12.13 -8.14 -5.62
N PRO A 127 -12.76 -9.13 -6.28
CA PRO A 127 -12.29 -10.50 -6.26
C PRO A 127 -10.92 -10.64 -6.94
N LYS A 128 -10.01 -11.37 -6.29
CA LYS A 128 -8.76 -11.82 -6.89
C LYS A 128 -9.02 -13.08 -7.73
N LYS A 129 -8.00 -13.56 -8.45
CA LYS A 129 -8.04 -14.87 -9.12
C LYS A 129 -8.23 -15.97 -8.05
N GLY A 130 -9.15 -16.90 -8.27
CA GLY A 130 -9.45 -17.99 -7.35
C GLY A 130 -10.93 -18.02 -6.92
N SER A 131 -11.21 -18.62 -5.76
CA SER A 131 -12.58 -18.74 -5.26
C SER A 131 -13.13 -17.38 -4.81
N ALA A 132 -14.16 -16.91 -5.48
CA ALA A 132 -14.89 -15.68 -5.10
C ALA A 132 -15.79 -15.87 -3.86
N LYS A 133 -15.78 -17.06 -3.23
CA LYS A 133 -16.57 -17.35 -2.03
C LYS A 133 -15.86 -16.99 -0.72
N GLU A 134 -14.53 -16.79 -0.74
CA GLU A 134 -13.73 -16.48 0.43
C GLU A 134 -13.46 -14.97 0.53
N CYS A 135 -13.83 -14.33 1.65
CA CYS A 135 -13.53 -12.90 1.87
C CYS A 135 -12.02 -12.61 1.79
N SER A 136 -11.17 -13.54 2.23
CA SER A 136 -9.70 -13.44 2.14
C SER A 136 -9.19 -13.30 0.72
N ASN A 137 -9.96 -13.82 -0.27
CA ASN A 137 -9.59 -13.76 -1.69
C ASN A 137 -10.05 -12.48 -2.41
N TYR A 138 -10.34 -11.44 -1.64
CA TYR A 138 -10.67 -10.14 -2.18
C TYR A 138 -9.60 -9.10 -1.78
N CYS A 139 -9.48 -8.07 -2.63
CA CYS A 139 -8.76 -6.84 -2.35
C CYS A 139 -9.79 -5.74 -2.10
N THR A 140 -9.71 -5.05 -0.97
CA THR A 140 -10.62 -3.95 -0.65
C THR A 140 -10.06 -2.63 -1.17
N ILE A 141 -10.73 -2.01 -2.14
CA ILE A 141 -10.35 -0.68 -2.64
C ILE A 141 -11.12 0.38 -1.85
N SER A 142 -10.39 1.33 -1.30
CA SER A 142 -10.94 2.46 -0.53
C SER A 142 -11.42 3.59 -1.45
N LEU A 143 -12.69 3.94 -1.36
CA LEU A 143 -13.24 5.16 -1.93
C LEU A 143 -13.24 6.24 -0.86
N ILE A 144 -12.51 7.31 -1.10
CA ILE A 144 -12.37 8.48 -0.24
C ILE A 144 -12.82 9.74 -0.97
N SER A 145 -13.19 10.79 -0.22
CA SER A 145 -13.59 12.09 -0.75
C SER A 145 -12.59 12.65 -1.77
N HIS A 146 -13.08 13.24 -2.86
CA HIS A 146 -12.20 13.89 -3.84
C HIS A 146 -11.56 15.16 -3.28
N ALA A 147 -12.20 15.88 -2.37
CA ALA A 147 -11.60 17.00 -1.66
C ALA A 147 -10.41 16.53 -0.80
N SER A 148 -10.57 15.44 -0.06
CA SER A 148 -9.48 14.79 0.68
C SER A 148 -8.32 14.40 -0.24
N LYS A 149 -8.58 13.85 -1.43
CA LYS A 149 -7.55 13.48 -2.40
C LYS A 149 -6.67 14.66 -2.84
N ILE A 150 -7.20 15.88 -2.86
CA ILE A 150 -6.41 17.07 -3.21
C ILE A 150 -5.34 17.32 -2.15
N MET A 151 -5.73 17.34 -0.86
CA MET A 151 -4.76 17.47 0.23
C MET A 151 -3.75 16.33 0.24
N LEU A 152 -4.20 15.09 0.06
CA LEU A 152 -3.31 13.92 -0.03
C LEU A 152 -2.33 14.02 -1.21
N LYS A 153 -2.74 14.64 -2.31
CA LYS A 153 -1.86 14.85 -3.48
C LYS A 153 -0.78 15.89 -3.21
N ILE A 154 -1.10 16.94 -2.46
CA ILE A 154 -0.13 17.95 -2.00
C ILE A 154 0.88 17.28 -1.06
N LEU A 155 0.40 16.51 -0.06
CA LEU A 155 1.27 15.78 0.85
C LEU A 155 2.16 14.77 0.13
N GLN A 156 1.62 14.06 -0.88
CA GLN A 156 2.44 13.18 -1.73
C GLN A 156 3.56 13.96 -2.43
N GLY A 157 3.28 15.14 -2.95
CA GLY A 157 4.29 15.99 -3.58
C GLY A 157 5.40 16.37 -2.61
N ARG A 158 5.04 16.76 -1.39
CA ARG A 158 6.00 17.13 -0.34
C ARG A 158 6.81 15.95 0.18
N LEU A 159 6.18 14.77 0.33
CA LEU A 159 6.88 13.54 0.74
C LEU A 159 7.82 13.00 -0.34
N GLN A 160 7.58 13.31 -1.62
CA GLN A 160 8.31 12.69 -2.74
C GLN A 160 9.83 12.93 -2.68
N GLN A 161 10.29 14.07 -2.17
CA GLN A 161 11.72 14.35 -2.01
C GLN A 161 12.38 13.38 -1.03
N TYR A 162 11.71 13.10 0.11
CA TYR A 162 12.18 12.15 1.12
C TYR A 162 12.13 10.71 0.60
N VAL A 163 11.02 10.34 -0.04
CA VAL A 163 10.87 9.02 -0.68
C VAL A 163 11.98 8.77 -1.70
N ASN A 164 12.30 9.75 -2.54
CA ASN A 164 13.37 9.62 -3.54
C ASN A 164 14.75 9.48 -2.92
N ARG A 165 15.01 10.10 -1.76
CA ARG A 165 16.25 9.98 -1.01
C ARG A 165 16.40 8.62 -0.35
N GLU A 166 15.30 8.11 0.23
CA GLU A 166 15.33 6.90 1.05
C GLU A 166 15.22 5.61 0.22
N LEU A 167 14.53 5.63 -0.93
CA LEU A 167 14.34 4.41 -1.71
C LEU A 167 15.52 4.10 -2.64
N PRO A 168 16.15 2.92 -2.53
CA PRO A 168 17.22 2.50 -3.41
C PRO A 168 16.72 2.18 -4.81
N ASP A 169 17.65 2.01 -5.75
CA ASP A 169 17.34 1.72 -7.15
C ASP A 169 16.68 0.38 -7.41
N VAL A 170 16.85 -0.55 -6.50
CA VAL A 170 16.23 -1.89 -6.58
C VAL A 170 14.72 -1.88 -6.36
N GLN A 171 14.15 -0.82 -5.71
CA GLN A 171 12.70 -0.63 -5.59
C GLN A 171 12.17 0.13 -6.81
N ALA A 172 11.37 -0.53 -7.64
CA ALA A 172 10.76 0.05 -8.83
C ALA A 172 9.27 0.43 -8.68
N GLY A 173 8.62 -0.06 -7.63
CA GLY A 173 7.18 0.15 -7.42
C GLY A 173 6.81 1.60 -7.17
N PHE A 174 5.80 2.09 -7.88
CA PHE A 174 5.28 3.46 -7.80
C PHE A 174 6.33 4.58 -7.99
N ARG A 175 7.42 4.29 -8.68
CA ARG A 175 8.45 5.28 -9.06
C ARG A 175 8.27 5.71 -10.52
N LYS A 176 8.41 7.02 -10.78
CA LYS A 176 8.31 7.58 -12.14
C LYS A 176 9.37 6.98 -13.05
N GLY A 177 8.96 6.50 -14.22
CA GLY A 177 9.85 5.91 -15.23
C GLY A 177 10.32 4.50 -14.90
N ARG A 178 9.75 3.84 -13.89
CA ARG A 178 10.05 2.45 -13.53
C ARG A 178 8.76 1.63 -13.43
N GLY A 179 8.81 0.38 -13.86
CA GLY A 179 7.65 -0.50 -13.86
C GLY A 179 8.00 -1.97 -13.60
N SER A 180 6.99 -2.81 -13.49
CA SER A 180 7.17 -4.26 -13.35
C SER A 180 7.91 -4.87 -14.54
N ARG A 181 7.72 -4.31 -15.75
CA ARG A 181 8.44 -4.75 -16.96
C ARG A 181 9.95 -4.58 -16.83
N ASP A 182 10.40 -3.51 -16.18
CA ASP A 182 11.84 -3.27 -15.97
C ASP A 182 12.42 -4.33 -15.03
N GLN A 183 11.69 -4.69 -13.98
CA GLN A 183 12.15 -5.76 -13.06
C GLN A 183 12.14 -7.14 -13.72
N ILE A 184 11.17 -7.43 -14.59
CA ILE A 184 11.17 -8.66 -15.39
C ILE A 184 12.39 -8.69 -16.31
N ALA A 185 12.67 -7.58 -17.01
CA ALA A 185 13.84 -7.47 -17.89
C ALA A 185 15.15 -7.64 -17.12
N ASN A 186 15.26 -7.06 -15.92
CA ASN A 186 16.42 -7.25 -15.04
C ASN A 186 16.61 -8.71 -14.67
N ILE A 187 15.56 -9.42 -14.25
CA ILE A 187 15.64 -10.84 -13.91
C ILE A 187 16.04 -11.68 -15.13
N GLN A 188 15.44 -11.42 -16.30
CA GLN A 188 15.80 -12.09 -17.55
C GLN A 188 17.29 -11.87 -17.88
N TRP A 189 17.76 -10.64 -17.76
CA TRP A 189 19.16 -10.30 -17.99
C TRP A 189 20.10 -11.04 -17.01
N PHE A 190 19.74 -11.15 -15.72
CA PHE A 190 20.51 -11.95 -14.75
C PHE A 190 20.59 -13.41 -15.16
N ILE A 191 19.50 -14.01 -15.61
CA ILE A 191 19.46 -15.41 -16.07
C ILE A 191 20.34 -15.61 -17.30
N GLU A 192 20.27 -14.70 -18.27
CA GLU A 192 21.09 -14.74 -19.48
C GLU A 192 22.59 -14.64 -19.15
N LYS A 193 22.95 -13.68 -18.29
CA LYS A 193 24.34 -13.51 -17.85
C LYS A 193 24.85 -14.72 -17.03
N ALA A 194 24.03 -15.27 -16.15
CA ALA A 194 24.38 -16.47 -15.41
C ALA A 194 24.66 -17.65 -16.36
N ARG A 195 23.90 -17.80 -17.44
CA ARG A 195 24.14 -18.81 -18.47
C ARG A 195 25.43 -18.55 -19.26
N GLU A 196 25.65 -17.31 -19.69
CA GLU A 196 26.85 -16.90 -20.42
C GLU A 196 28.12 -17.21 -19.62
N PHE A 197 28.12 -16.92 -18.32
CA PHE A 197 29.25 -17.15 -17.43
C PHE A 197 29.25 -18.51 -16.72
N GLN A 198 28.32 -19.40 -17.08
CA GLN A 198 28.16 -20.74 -16.48
C GLN A 198 28.03 -20.70 -14.93
N LYS A 199 27.39 -19.64 -14.41
CA LYS A 199 27.16 -19.48 -12.97
C LYS A 199 25.76 -19.96 -12.58
N THR A 200 25.68 -20.64 -11.44
CA THR A 200 24.38 -20.98 -10.84
C THR A 200 23.84 -19.80 -10.06
N VAL A 201 22.58 -19.43 -10.29
CA VAL A 201 21.89 -18.39 -9.57
C VAL A 201 20.58 -18.94 -9.01
N TYR A 202 20.32 -18.63 -7.75
CA TYR A 202 19.12 -19.01 -7.02
C TYR A 202 18.23 -17.79 -6.82
N PHE A 203 16.93 -17.95 -7.06
CA PHE A 203 15.92 -16.92 -6.87
C PHE A 203 14.86 -17.37 -5.87
N CYS A 204 14.43 -16.46 -4.99
CA CYS A 204 13.29 -16.64 -4.11
C CYS A 204 12.33 -15.46 -4.29
N PHE A 205 11.08 -15.76 -4.64
CA PHE A 205 10.02 -14.76 -4.78
C PHE A 205 9.25 -14.68 -3.48
N ILE A 206 9.22 -13.50 -2.88
CA ILE A 206 8.52 -13.21 -1.64
C ILE A 206 7.19 -12.55 -1.96
N ASP A 207 6.10 -13.10 -1.43
CA ASP A 207 4.76 -12.52 -1.46
C ASP A 207 4.29 -12.30 -0.01
N TYR A 208 3.83 -11.12 0.31
CA TYR A 208 3.28 -10.80 1.63
C TYR A 208 1.77 -11.05 1.69
N ALA A 209 1.30 -11.58 2.81
CA ALA A 209 -0.12 -11.75 3.06
C ALA A 209 -0.77 -10.41 3.42
N LYS A 210 -1.59 -9.85 2.52
CA LYS A 210 -2.32 -8.59 2.78
C LYS A 210 -1.40 -7.43 3.22
N ALA A 211 -0.28 -7.24 2.52
CA ALA A 211 0.80 -6.33 2.90
C ALA A 211 0.32 -4.93 3.32
N PHE A 212 -0.48 -4.28 2.48
CA PHE A 212 -1.03 -2.93 2.75
C PHE A 212 -1.98 -2.90 3.95
N ASP A 213 -2.75 -3.97 4.16
CA ASP A 213 -3.75 -4.06 5.22
C ASP A 213 -3.12 -4.37 6.60
N CYS A 214 -1.84 -4.81 6.62
CA CYS A 214 -1.13 -5.23 7.82
C CYS A 214 -0.12 -4.21 8.37
N VAL A 215 0.06 -3.05 7.73
CA VAL A 215 0.97 -2.00 8.19
C VAL A 215 0.56 -1.53 9.59
N ASP A 216 1.44 -1.65 10.57
CA ASP A 216 1.23 -1.14 11.92
C ASP A 216 1.45 0.37 11.95
N HIS A 217 0.44 1.13 12.41
CA HIS A 217 0.49 2.60 12.40
C HIS A 217 1.60 3.14 13.31
N ASN A 218 1.75 2.61 14.53
CA ASN A 218 2.74 3.12 15.48
C ASN A 218 4.17 2.87 14.99
N LYS A 219 4.40 1.69 14.41
CA LYS A 219 5.69 1.37 13.80
C LYS A 219 5.95 2.23 12.56
N LEU A 220 4.90 2.49 11.75
CA LEU A 220 5.03 3.38 10.59
C LEU A 220 5.50 4.77 11.00
N TRP A 221 4.93 5.37 12.06
CA TRP A 221 5.35 6.70 12.49
C TRP A 221 6.80 6.73 12.96
N LYS A 222 7.24 5.76 13.76
CA LYS A 222 8.63 5.61 14.20
C LYS A 222 9.57 5.48 12.99
N ILE A 223 9.21 4.66 12.01
CA ILE A 223 9.98 4.49 10.77
C ILE A 223 10.12 5.81 10.00
N LEU A 224 9.04 6.58 9.88
CA LEU A 224 9.10 7.88 9.19
C LEU A 224 10.01 8.86 9.91
N GLU A 225 9.97 8.90 11.24
CA GLU A 225 10.84 9.72 12.08
C GLU A 225 12.32 9.31 11.93
N GLU A 226 12.63 8.01 12.01
CA GLU A 226 13.98 7.47 11.81
C GLU A 226 14.54 7.75 10.41
N MET A 227 13.68 7.82 9.40
CA MET A 227 14.03 8.19 8.03
C MET A 227 14.12 9.71 7.82
N GLY A 228 13.97 10.52 8.87
CA GLY A 228 14.09 11.97 8.81
C GLY A 228 12.96 12.64 8.02
N ILE A 229 11.76 12.08 8.06
CA ILE A 229 10.55 12.77 7.58
C ILE A 229 10.18 13.82 8.62
N PRO A 230 9.93 15.10 8.24
CA PRO A 230 9.60 16.16 9.18
C PRO A 230 8.42 15.86 10.08
N ASP A 231 8.52 16.27 11.35
CA ASP A 231 7.52 16.03 12.40
C ASP A 231 6.14 16.56 12.01
N CYS A 232 6.07 17.71 11.33
CA CYS A 232 4.81 18.31 10.89
C CYS A 232 4.10 17.43 9.85
N LEU A 233 4.82 16.76 8.95
CA LEU A 233 4.26 15.81 7.99
C LEU A 233 3.84 14.51 8.69
N THR A 234 4.69 13.98 9.57
CA THR A 234 4.41 12.74 10.30
C THR A 234 3.21 12.93 11.24
N CYS A 235 3.12 14.05 11.95
CA CYS A 235 1.99 14.39 12.81
C CYS A 235 0.68 14.49 12.01
N LEU A 236 0.71 15.19 10.88
CA LEU A 236 -0.46 15.33 10.01
C LEU A 236 -0.94 13.99 9.47
N LEU A 237 -0.01 13.10 9.07
CA LEU A 237 -0.34 11.74 8.66
C LEU A 237 -0.92 10.92 9.81
N ARG A 238 -0.30 10.97 10.99
CA ARG A 238 -0.80 10.29 12.20
C ARG A 238 -2.24 10.72 12.51
N ASN A 239 -2.53 12.02 12.48
CA ASN A 239 -3.87 12.55 12.73
C ASN A 239 -4.89 12.17 11.65
N LEU A 240 -4.44 11.94 10.40
CA LEU A 240 -5.29 11.37 9.35
C LEU A 240 -5.69 9.92 9.65
N TYR A 241 -4.73 9.12 10.18
CA TYR A 241 -4.97 7.70 10.45
C TYR A 241 -5.65 7.47 11.81
N ALA A 242 -5.55 8.40 12.74
CA ALA A 242 -6.21 8.35 14.04
C ALA A 242 -7.74 8.50 13.90
N GLY A 243 -8.49 7.54 14.44
CA GLY A 243 -9.95 7.54 14.39
C GLY A 243 -10.52 7.38 12.98
N GLN A 244 -9.84 6.64 12.11
CA GLN A 244 -10.37 6.28 10.80
C GLN A 244 -11.50 5.26 10.92
N GLU A 245 -12.52 5.44 10.08
CA GLU A 245 -13.66 4.54 9.99
C GLU A 245 -13.88 4.08 8.56
N ALA A 246 -14.39 2.88 8.41
CA ALA A 246 -14.79 2.36 7.11
C ALA A 246 -16.12 1.63 7.18
N THR A 247 -16.72 1.49 6.01
CA THR A 247 -17.87 0.62 5.75
C THR A 247 -17.60 -0.17 4.48
N VAL A 248 -18.15 -1.38 4.35
CA VAL A 248 -17.99 -2.20 3.15
C VAL A 248 -19.26 -2.13 2.31
N ARG A 249 -19.12 -1.71 1.06
CA ARG A 249 -20.22 -1.69 0.11
C ARG A 249 -20.17 -2.96 -0.74
N THR A 250 -21.12 -3.83 -0.49
CA THR A 250 -21.32 -5.10 -1.22
C THR A 250 -22.39 -4.94 -2.31
N GLY A 251 -22.64 -5.99 -3.11
CA GLY A 251 -23.79 -6.07 -4.01
C GLY A 251 -25.14 -6.16 -3.28
N HIS A 252 -25.12 -6.44 -1.98
CA HIS A 252 -26.30 -6.63 -1.12
C HIS A 252 -26.55 -5.47 -0.16
N GLY A 253 -25.80 -4.36 -0.29
CA GLY A 253 -25.90 -3.18 0.56
C GLY A 253 -24.58 -2.84 1.25
N THR A 254 -24.66 -1.94 2.22
CA THR A 254 -23.52 -1.41 2.97
C THR A 254 -23.55 -1.95 4.40
N THR A 255 -22.38 -2.29 4.96
CA THR A 255 -22.24 -2.70 6.37
C THR A 255 -22.36 -1.48 7.30
N ASP A 256 -22.39 -1.71 8.59
CA ASP A 256 -22.20 -0.65 9.57
C ASP A 256 -20.75 -0.12 9.52
N TRP A 257 -20.53 1.06 10.13
CA TRP A 257 -19.22 1.65 10.26
C TRP A 257 -18.37 0.92 11.29
N PHE A 258 -17.10 0.72 11.01
CA PHE A 258 -16.14 0.12 11.93
C PHE A 258 -14.83 0.89 11.95
N GLN A 259 -14.10 0.80 13.06
CA GLN A 259 -12.82 1.47 13.27
C GLN A 259 -11.68 0.75 12.54
N ILE A 260 -10.75 1.54 11.99
CA ILE A 260 -9.51 1.05 11.37
C ILE A 260 -8.35 1.34 12.31
N GLY A 261 -7.70 0.30 12.82
CA GLY A 261 -6.56 0.41 13.73
C GLY A 261 -5.20 0.12 13.10
N LYS A 262 -5.15 -0.41 11.89
CA LYS A 262 -3.90 -0.71 11.14
C LYS A 262 -4.15 -0.69 9.64
N GLY A 263 -3.08 -0.78 8.88
CA GLY A 263 -3.11 -0.82 7.41
C GLY A 263 -3.06 0.56 6.76
N VAL A 264 -2.60 0.59 5.52
CA VAL A 264 -2.66 1.77 4.65
C VAL A 264 -3.69 1.52 3.56
N ARG A 265 -4.59 2.49 3.34
CA ARG A 265 -5.78 2.34 2.49
C ARG A 265 -5.40 2.02 1.05
N GLN A 266 -5.79 0.86 0.54
CA GLN A 266 -5.59 0.52 -0.87
C GLN A 266 -6.41 1.46 -1.76
N GLY A 267 -5.73 2.08 -2.75
CA GLY A 267 -6.33 3.11 -3.61
C GLY A 267 -6.18 4.55 -3.10
N CYS A 268 -5.62 4.77 -1.91
CA CYS A 268 -5.22 6.09 -1.44
C CYS A 268 -3.91 6.54 -2.13
N ILE A 269 -3.80 7.84 -2.38
CA ILE A 269 -2.65 8.45 -3.06
C ILE A 269 -1.34 8.28 -2.27
N LEU A 270 -1.41 8.32 -0.95
CA LEU A 270 -0.24 8.24 -0.06
C LEU A 270 0.21 6.82 0.23
N SER A 271 -0.70 5.84 0.19
CA SER A 271 -0.40 4.48 0.62
C SER A 271 0.80 3.84 -0.07
N PRO A 272 1.03 4.04 -1.39
CA PRO A 272 2.24 3.54 -2.04
C PRO A 272 3.54 4.12 -1.47
N CYS A 273 3.56 5.41 -1.15
CA CYS A 273 4.74 6.06 -0.57
C CYS A 273 5.02 5.52 0.84
N LEU A 274 3.99 5.47 1.68
CA LEU A 274 4.10 5.00 3.07
C LEU A 274 4.51 3.53 3.13
N PHE A 275 3.90 2.69 2.29
CA PHE A 275 4.25 1.27 2.23
C PHE A 275 5.69 1.08 1.74
N ASN A 276 6.12 1.80 0.71
CA ASN A 276 7.50 1.70 0.21
C ASN A 276 8.54 2.07 1.28
N LEU A 277 8.30 3.13 2.07
CA LEU A 277 9.19 3.49 3.19
C LEU A 277 9.18 2.41 4.28
N TYR A 278 8.01 1.88 4.61
CA TYR A 278 7.87 0.79 5.57
C TYR A 278 8.61 -0.48 5.14
N ALA A 279 8.43 -0.90 3.89
CA ALA A 279 9.13 -2.05 3.33
C ALA A 279 10.64 -1.83 3.21
N GLU A 280 11.07 -0.60 2.89
CA GLU A 280 12.48 -0.24 2.85
C GLU A 280 13.16 -0.39 4.21
N TYR A 281 12.50 0.04 5.29
CA TYR A 281 13.00 -0.15 6.65
C TYR A 281 13.27 -1.61 6.97
N ILE A 282 12.35 -2.51 6.61
CA ILE A 282 12.53 -3.97 6.78
C ILE A 282 13.79 -4.44 6.05
N MET A 283 13.92 -4.05 4.78
CA MET A 283 15.01 -4.54 3.96
C MET A 283 16.38 -3.99 4.40
N ARG A 284 16.42 -2.78 4.98
CA ARG A 284 17.64 -2.22 5.61
C ARG A 284 18.01 -2.99 6.86
N ASN A 285 17.05 -3.29 7.73
CA ASN A 285 17.28 -4.04 8.96
C ASN A 285 17.69 -5.48 8.69
N ALA A 286 17.13 -6.11 7.66
CA ALA A 286 17.59 -7.41 7.17
C ALA A 286 19.03 -7.39 6.61
N TRP A 287 19.70 -6.23 6.65
CA TRP A 287 21.08 -6.02 6.21
C TRP A 287 21.35 -6.40 4.75
N LEU A 288 20.33 -6.35 3.90
CA LEU A 288 20.47 -6.75 2.50
C LEU A 288 21.53 -5.91 1.76
N GLU A 289 21.65 -4.62 2.09
CA GLU A 289 22.67 -3.75 1.49
C GLU A 289 24.10 -4.08 1.92
N LYS A 290 24.28 -4.60 3.14
CA LYS A 290 25.59 -4.96 3.72
C LYS A 290 25.91 -6.45 3.59
N ALA A 291 24.95 -7.27 3.17
CA ALA A 291 25.17 -8.70 3.00
C ALA A 291 26.19 -8.94 1.87
N GLN A 292 27.18 -9.77 2.13
CA GLN A 292 28.09 -10.25 1.06
C GLN A 292 27.41 -11.23 0.12
N ALA A 293 26.31 -11.85 0.56
CA ALA A 293 25.45 -12.72 -0.22
C ALA A 293 24.80 -11.97 -1.37
N GLY A 294 24.79 -12.54 -2.57
CA GLY A 294 24.21 -11.94 -3.77
C GLY A 294 24.96 -12.33 -5.03
N ILE A 295 24.60 -11.70 -6.13
CA ILE A 295 25.23 -11.87 -7.43
C ILE A 295 26.21 -10.71 -7.64
N LYS A 296 27.49 -11.02 -7.87
CA LYS A 296 28.50 -9.99 -8.12
C LYS A 296 28.59 -9.65 -9.60
N ILE A 297 28.23 -8.42 -9.97
CA ILE A 297 28.26 -7.92 -11.34
C ILE A 297 28.98 -6.58 -11.35
N ALA A 298 30.02 -6.45 -12.15
CA ALA A 298 30.83 -5.24 -12.31
C ALA A 298 31.22 -4.58 -10.95
N GLY A 299 31.63 -5.43 -9.98
CA GLY A 299 32.03 -4.98 -8.64
C GLY A 299 30.87 -4.60 -7.70
N ARG A 300 29.64 -4.67 -8.15
CA ARG A 300 28.45 -4.45 -7.32
C ARG A 300 27.83 -5.77 -6.89
N ASN A 301 27.36 -5.83 -5.65
CA ASN A 301 26.60 -6.96 -5.14
C ASN A 301 25.11 -6.68 -5.27
N ILE A 302 24.37 -7.51 -6.00
CA ILE A 302 22.93 -7.40 -6.18
C ILE A 302 22.29 -8.66 -5.62
N ASN A 303 21.49 -8.52 -4.58
CA ASN A 303 20.86 -9.64 -3.88
C ASN A 303 19.34 -9.55 -3.82
N ASN A 304 18.75 -8.43 -4.28
CA ASN A 304 17.30 -8.29 -4.32
C ASN A 304 16.84 -7.35 -5.44
N LEU A 305 15.61 -7.55 -5.89
CA LEU A 305 14.83 -6.65 -6.73
C LEU A 305 13.42 -6.54 -6.14
N ARG A 306 12.84 -5.33 -6.15
CA ARG A 306 11.56 -5.08 -5.49
C ARG A 306 10.59 -4.30 -6.37
N TYR A 307 9.33 -4.69 -6.29
CA TYR A 307 8.23 -3.95 -6.88
C TYR A 307 7.07 -3.89 -5.89
N VAL A 308 7.02 -2.83 -5.08
CA VAL A 308 6.10 -2.63 -3.95
C VAL A 308 6.30 -3.73 -2.89
N ASP A 309 5.32 -4.61 -2.71
CA ASP A 309 5.32 -5.77 -1.83
C ASP A 309 5.94 -7.02 -2.47
N ASP A 310 5.97 -7.11 -3.79
CA ASP A 310 6.65 -8.19 -4.49
C ASP A 310 8.18 -8.01 -4.40
N SER A 311 8.86 -8.94 -3.77
CA SER A 311 10.32 -8.93 -3.62
C SER A 311 10.93 -10.21 -4.17
N THR A 312 12.08 -10.07 -4.83
CA THR A 312 12.88 -11.21 -5.32
C THR A 312 14.24 -11.16 -4.68
N LEU A 313 14.61 -12.20 -3.92
CA LEU A 313 15.97 -12.39 -3.45
C LEU A 313 16.73 -13.20 -4.47
N MET A 314 18.06 -12.96 -4.58
CA MET A 314 18.93 -13.67 -5.50
C MET A 314 20.35 -13.84 -4.94
N THR A 315 20.94 -15.03 -5.11
CA THR A 315 22.28 -15.36 -4.63
C THR A 315 22.95 -16.39 -5.56
N GLU A 316 24.28 -16.58 -5.39
CA GLU A 316 25.03 -17.65 -6.06
C GLU A 316 24.97 -18.97 -5.29
N SER A 317 24.45 -19.01 -4.04
CA SER A 317 24.36 -20.18 -3.18
C SER A 317 22.98 -20.33 -2.56
N LYS A 318 22.52 -21.58 -2.40
CA LYS A 318 21.23 -21.91 -1.79
C LYS A 318 21.21 -21.59 -0.30
N GLU A 319 22.29 -21.80 0.39
CA GLU A 319 22.50 -21.58 1.81
C GLU A 319 22.41 -20.07 2.11
N GLU A 320 23.06 -19.24 1.29
CA GLU A 320 22.95 -17.77 1.37
C GLU A 320 21.52 -17.30 1.15
N LEU A 321 20.83 -17.86 0.13
CA LEU A 321 19.43 -17.49 -0.15
C LEU A 321 18.52 -17.79 1.05
N LYS A 322 18.70 -18.97 1.66
CA LYS A 322 17.95 -19.36 2.85
C LYS A 322 18.25 -18.42 4.03
N SER A 323 19.50 -18.05 4.24
CA SER A 323 19.89 -17.11 5.30
C SER A 323 19.24 -15.73 5.11
N LEU A 324 19.28 -15.19 3.87
CA LEU A 324 18.65 -13.92 3.54
C LEU A 324 17.12 -13.97 3.74
N LEU A 325 16.48 -15.05 3.29
CA LEU A 325 15.04 -15.23 3.44
C LEU A 325 14.61 -15.27 4.91
N MET A 326 15.37 -15.98 5.75
CA MET A 326 15.09 -16.04 7.20
C MET A 326 15.19 -14.67 7.85
N LYS A 327 16.22 -13.88 7.54
CA LYS A 327 16.37 -12.51 8.05
C LYS A 327 15.19 -11.62 7.61
N VAL A 328 14.87 -11.62 6.32
CA VAL A 328 13.71 -10.83 5.81
C VAL A 328 12.42 -11.26 6.49
N LYS A 329 12.23 -12.56 6.75
CA LYS A 329 11.06 -13.06 7.46
C LYS A 329 11.00 -12.53 8.90
N GLU A 330 12.09 -12.66 9.65
CA GLU A 330 12.18 -12.22 11.04
C GLU A 330 11.91 -10.72 11.17
N ASP A 331 12.58 -9.89 10.36
CA ASP A 331 12.39 -8.44 10.39
C ASP A 331 11.00 -8.00 9.92
N SER A 332 10.41 -8.73 8.95
CA SER A 332 9.04 -8.50 8.52
C SER A 332 8.03 -8.80 9.64
N GLU A 333 8.21 -9.92 10.35
CA GLU A 333 7.33 -10.31 11.46
C GLU A 333 7.43 -9.32 12.63
N GLN A 334 8.62 -8.77 12.92
CA GLN A 334 8.82 -7.73 13.93
C GLN A 334 7.98 -6.48 13.68
N VAL A 335 7.75 -6.11 12.44
CA VAL A 335 6.92 -4.97 12.08
C VAL A 335 5.48 -5.36 11.68
N GLY A 336 5.08 -6.62 11.87
CA GLY A 336 3.71 -7.08 11.66
C GLY A 336 3.37 -7.53 10.25
N LEU A 337 4.35 -7.60 9.32
CA LEU A 337 4.15 -8.17 8.00
C LEU A 337 4.43 -9.67 8.01
N LYS A 338 3.53 -10.46 7.43
CA LYS A 338 3.67 -11.92 7.34
C LYS A 338 3.93 -12.34 5.89
N LEU A 339 4.96 -13.15 5.69
CA LEU A 339 5.21 -13.77 4.40
C LEU A 339 4.13 -14.83 4.11
N SER A 340 3.68 -14.88 2.87
CA SER A 340 2.80 -15.94 2.38
C SER A 340 3.63 -17.18 2.06
N ILE A 341 3.81 -18.06 3.07
CA ILE A 341 4.67 -19.24 2.97
C ILE A 341 4.30 -20.10 1.77
N GLN A 342 3.01 -20.43 1.57
CA GLN A 342 2.56 -21.25 0.44
C GLN A 342 3.00 -20.67 -0.92
N LYS A 343 2.86 -19.35 -1.10
CA LYS A 343 3.23 -18.69 -2.35
C LYS A 343 4.74 -18.49 -2.50
N THR A 344 5.46 -18.36 -1.39
CA THR A 344 6.91 -18.24 -1.36
C THR A 344 7.59 -19.61 -1.61
N GLU A 345 7.04 -20.71 -1.06
CA GLU A 345 7.57 -22.06 -1.23
C GLU A 345 7.29 -22.66 -2.63
N ASP A 346 6.10 -22.44 -3.19
CA ASP A 346 5.73 -22.94 -4.54
C ASP A 346 6.65 -22.41 -5.66
N HIS A 347 7.44 -21.37 -5.37
CA HIS A 347 8.35 -20.71 -6.31
C HIS A 347 9.81 -20.82 -5.86
N GLY A 348 10.07 -21.54 -4.78
CA GLY A 348 11.36 -21.75 -4.17
C GLY A 348 12.27 -22.64 -5.00
N ILE A 349 13.40 -22.07 -5.38
CA ILE A 349 14.65 -22.77 -5.65
C ILE A 349 14.59 -23.88 -6.70
N ARG A 350 14.37 -23.57 -7.96
CA ARG A 350 14.89 -24.38 -9.06
C ARG A 350 15.26 -23.52 -10.27
N SER A 351 16.49 -23.72 -10.68
CA SER A 351 17.09 -23.13 -11.85
C SER A 351 16.27 -23.34 -13.12
N HIS A 352 16.28 -22.37 -13.98
CA HIS A 352 16.19 -22.41 -15.43
C HIS A 352 14.85 -22.37 -16.14
N TYR A 353 13.67 -22.72 -15.60
CA TYR A 353 12.51 -22.90 -16.49
C TYR A 353 11.18 -22.23 -16.13
N PHE A 354 11.05 -21.48 -15.03
CA PHE A 354 9.70 -21.16 -14.51
C PHE A 354 9.21 -19.70 -14.58
N MET A 355 9.90 -18.81 -15.27
CA MET A 355 9.71 -17.36 -15.11
C MET A 355 8.68 -16.69 -16.04
N ALA A 356 8.22 -17.33 -17.10
CA ALA A 356 7.47 -16.60 -18.14
C ALA A 356 6.02 -16.30 -17.82
N ASN A 357 5.37 -17.01 -16.90
CA ASN A 357 3.91 -17.01 -16.81
C ASN A 357 3.30 -16.15 -15.68
N ARG A 358 4.01 -15.81 -14.61
CA ARG A 358 3.42 -15.08 -13.49
C ARG A 358 3.25 -13.57 -13.75
N TRP A 359 4.22 -12.95 -14.41
CA TRP A 359 4.20 -11.51 -14.68
C TRP A 359 3.39 -11.08 -15.90
N ARG A 360 3.05 -12.00 -16.81
CA ARG A 360 2.19 -11.70 -17.98
C ARG A 360 0.72 -11.43 -17.64
N ASN A 361 0.29 -11.75 -16.42
CA ASN A 361 -1.11 -11.68 -16.00
C ASN A 361 -1.43 -10.54 -15.01
N SER A 362 -0.51 -9.62 -14.73
CA SER A 362 -0.69 -8.47 -13.84
C SER A 362 -0.75 -7.11 -14.57
N GLY A 363 -1.00 -7.12 -15.86
CA GLY A 363 -1.23 -5.94 -16.69
C GLY A 363 -2.71 -5.59 -16.81
#